data_0da02dec1c2b196eeac51d8e7a5ef4c0
#
_entry.id   0da02dec1c2b196eeac51d8e7a5ef4c0
#
_cell.length_a   1.000
_cell.length_b   1.000
_cell.length_c   1.000
_cell.angle_alpha   90.00
_cell.angle_beta   90.00
_cell.angle_gamma   90.00
#
_symmetry.space_group_name_H-M   'P 1'
#
loop_
_entity.id
_entity.type
_entity.pdbx_description
1 polymer ?
#
loop_
_entity_poly.entity_id
_entity_poly.type
_entity_poly.pdbx_seq_one_letter_code
_entity_poly.pdbx_strand_id
1 'polypeptide(L)'
;FSENKPPIPIESDGDDKNNKNQRSLDIPLSYNLVNDILQIQMCYPTNCSMIIVDSCDSVIIDQTYPASTSIQVDLSTLPSGSYYLYIYAYDCWWLGEFELY
;
A
#
# COMPACT_ATOMS: atom_id res chain seq x y z
N PHE A 1 4.90 14.64 3.30
CA PHE A 1 4.16 14.49 2.22
C PHE A 1 3.41 15.63 1.83
N SER A 2 2.64 15.52 0.89
CA SER A 2 1.92 16.52 0.37
C SER A 2 1.08 17.09 1.28
N GLU A 3 1.04 18.29 1.43
CA GLU A 3 0.29 18.82 2.29
C GLU A 3 -0.97 19.14 1.84
N ASN A 4 -1.29 19.08 0.72
CA ASN A 4 -2.54 19.48 0.29
C ASN A 4 -3.55 18.45 0.27
N LYS A 5 -3.29 17.21 0.14
CA LYS A 5 -4.29 16.23 0.03
C LYS A 5 -4.03 15.11 0.93
N PRO A 6 -4.98 14.65 1.70
CA PRO A 6 -4.79 13.51 2.56
C PRO A 6 -4.65 12.25 1.74
N PRO A 7 -4.01 11.23 2.27
CA PRO A 7 -3.91 9.97 1.55
C PRO A 7 -5.26 9.31 1.36
N ILE A 8 -5.42 8.63 0.27
CA ILE A 8 -6.65 7.94 -0.05
C ILE A 8 -6.54 6.51 0.43
N PRO A 9 -7.49 6.02 1.21
CA PRO A 9 -7.37 4.66 1.71
C PRO A 9 -7.48 3.62 0.61
N ILE A 10 -6.74 2.54 0.75
CA ILE A 10 -6.80 1.43 -0.13
C ILE A 10 -7.25 0.25 0.66
N GLU A 11 -8.12 -0.58 0.09
CA GLU A 11 -8.51 -1.76 0.77
C GLU A 11 -7.66 -2.91 0.38
N SER A 12 -7.44 -3.79 1.32
CA SER A 12 -6.69 -4.98 1.04
C SER A 12 -7.43 -5.85 0.06
N ASP A 13 -6.68 -6.48 -0.87
CA ASP A 13 -7.27 -7.20 -1.88
C ASP A 13 -7.79 -8.45 -1.42
N GLY A 14 -8.09 -8.94 -0.60
CA GLY A 14 -8.55 -10.12 -0.29
C GLY A 14 -9.71 -10.22 0.43
N ASP A 15 -10.40 -9.28 0.84
CA ASP A 15 -11.48 -9.51 1.56
C ASP A 15 -12.58 -8.81 1.27
N ASP A 16 -12.98 -8.55 0.31
CA ASP A 16 -14.00 -7.80 0.07
C ASP A 16 -15.09 -8.33 -0.35
N LYS A 17 -15.42 -9.31 -0.17
CA LYS A 17 -16.48 -9.81 -0.65
C LYS A 17 -17.66 -9.11 -0.53
N ASN A 18 -17.93 -8.40 0.29
CA ASN A 18 -19.16 -7.81 0.35
C ASN A 18 -19.21 -6.46 0.09
N ASN A 19 -18.43 -5.85 -0.35
CA ASN A 19 -18.63 -4.55 -0.56
C ASN A 19 -18.74 -4.16 -1.82
N LYS A 20 -19.34 -4.73 -2.59
CA LYS A 20 -19.50 -4.38 -3.83
C LYS A 20 -20.10 -3.15 -4.05
N ASN A 21 -20.85 -2.72 -3.28
CA ASN A 21 -21.61 -1.68 -3.66
C ASN A 21 -20.94 -0.43 -3.48
N GLN A 22 -20.09 -0.27 -2.72
CA GLN A 22 -19.65 0.97 -2.60
C GLN A 22 -18.54 1.32 -3.41
N ARG A 23 -18.12 0.72 -4.25
CA ARG A 23 -17.12 1.04 -5.01
C ARG A 23 -17.35 2.02 -5.97
N SER A 24 -17.73 3.09 -5.77
CA SER A 24 -17.91 3.99 -6.75
C SER A 24 -16.64 4.44 -7.31
N LEU A 25 -15.58 4.34 -6.67
CA LEU A 25 -14.37 4.77 -7.17
C LEU A 25 -13.60 3.69 -7.77
N ASP A 26 -12.88 3.95 -8.81
CA ASP A 26 -12.04 2.99 -9.36
C ASP A 26 -10.70 3.17 -8.78
N ILE A 27 -10.32 2.46 -7.82
CA ILE A 27 -9.02 2.57 -7.21
C ILE A 27 -8.04 1.80 -8.05
N PRO A 28 -7.00 2.45 -8.59
CA PRO A 28 -6.13 1.80 -9.55
C PRO A 28 -5.07 0.92 -8.94
N LEU A 29 -5.07 0.73 -7.63
CA LEU A 29 -4.07 -0.15 -7.05
C LEU A 29 -4.66 -0.88 -5.87
N SER A 30 -4.06 -1.98 -5.53
CA SER A 30 -4.48 -2.80 -4.39
C SER A 30 -3.24 -3.41 -3.78
N TYR A 31 -3.36 -3.96 -2.59
CA TYR A 31 -2.24 -4.62 -1.96
C TYR A 31 -2.72 -5.85 -1.22
N ASN A 32 -1.81 -6.75 -0.97
CA ASN A 32 -2.12 -8.00 -0.32
C ASN A 32 -0.87 -8.47 0.39
N LEU A 33 -1.02 -9.11 1.53
CA LEU A 33 0.11 -9.62 2.28
C LEU A 33 -0.01 -11.13 2.36
N VAL A 34 0.96 -11.85 1.83
CA VAL A 34 0.96 -13.29 1.83
C VAL A 34 2.32 -13.76 2.29
N ASN A 35 2.38 -14.49 3.40
CA ASN A 35 3.63 -15.05 3.90
C ASN A 35 4.70 -13.98 4.07
N ASP A 36 4.32 -12.86 4.63
CA ASP A 36 5.24 -11.75 4.89
C ASP A 36 5.77 -11.12 3.62
N ILE A 37 5.16 -11.37 2.48
CA ILE A 37 5.49 -10.68 1.25
C ILE A 37 4.35 -9.74 0.95
N LEU A 38 4.64 -8.47 0.87
CA LEU A 38 3.65 -7.47 0.54
C LEU A 38 3.61 -7.33 -0.97
N GLN A 39 2.47 -7.55 -1.56
CA GLN A 39 2.31 -7.46 -3.00
C GLN A 39 1.44 -6.28 -3.33
N ILE A 40 1.88 -5.42 -4.21
CA ILE A 40 1.14 -4.25 -4.63
C ILE A 40 0.89 -4.39 -6.11
N GLN A 41 -0.36 -4.28 -6.50
CA GLN A 41 -0.75 -4.42 -7.89
C GLN A 41 -1.30 -3.11 -8.38
N MET A 42 -0.95 -2.72 -9.57
CA MET A 42 -1.40 -1.47 -10.14
C MET A 42 -2.03 -1.73 -11.49
N CYS A 43 -3.08 -1.01 -11.81
CA CYS A 43 -3.77 -1.22 -13.08
C CYS A 43 -2.98 -0.73 -14.25
N TYR A 44 -2.22 0.34 -14.07
CA TYR A 44 -1.43 0.87 -15.15
C TYR A 44 -0.02 1.08 -14.67
N PRO A 45 0.99 0.93 -15.50
CA PRO A 45 2.34 1.16 -15.07
C PRO A 45 2.54 2.58 -14.61
N THR A 46 3.21 2.76 -13.50
CA THR A 46 3.49 4.07 -13.00
C THR A 46 4.71 4.00 -12.10
N ASN A 47 5.48 5.03 -12.08
CA ASN A 47 6.55 5.14 -11.09
C ASN A 47 5.89 5.36 -9.76
N CYS A 48 6.40 4.77 -8.73
CA CYS A 48 5.79 4.99 -7.44
C CYS A 48 6.84 5.02 -6.34
N SER A 49 6.47 5.66 -5.25
CA SER A 49 7.29 5.67 -4.05
C SER A 49 6.49 5.00 -2.96
N MET A 50 7.16 4.22 -2.14
CA MET A 50 6.50 3.49 -1.09
C MET A 50 7.18 3.77 0.22
N ILE A 51 6.40 4.04 1.25
CA ILE A 51 6.91 4.27 2.58
C ILE A 51 6.13 3.38 3.52
N ILE A 52 6.82 2.64 4.36
CA ILE A 52 6.17 1.83 5.39
C ILE A 52 6.61 2.38 6.73
N VAL A 53 5.64 2.66 7.60
CA VAL A 53 5.93 3.14 8.92
C VAL A 53 5.32 2.18 9.94
N ASP A 54 5.90 2.13 11.11
CA ASP A 54 5.39 1.28 12.16
C ASP A 54 4.39 2.04 13.00
N SER A 55 3.91 1.45 14.06
CA SER A 55 2.86 2.07 14.85
C SER A 55 3.36 3.28 15.62
N CYS A 56 4.64 3.51 15.67
CA CYS A 56 5.18 4.70 16.31
C CYS A 56 5.53 5.75 15.29
N ASP A 57 5.10 5.59 14.06
CA ASP A 57 5.38 6.54 13.00
C ASP A 57 6.83 6.60 12.60
N SER A 58 7.58 5.57 12.85
CA SER A 58 8.95 5.50 12.39
C SER A 58 9.00 4.92 11.00
N VAL A 59 9.74 5.53 10.12
CA VAL A 59 9.85 5.06 8.76
C VAL A 59 10.76 3.86 8.74
N ILE A 60 10.23 2.73 8.29
CA ILE A 60 10.98 1.49 8.22
C ILE A 60 11.50 1.28 6.82
N ILE A 61 10.71 1.57 5.81
CA ILE A 61 11.11 1.36 4.43
C ILE A 61 10.71 2.60 3.64
N ASP A 62 11.60 3.03 2.75
CA ASP A 62 11.34 4.18 1.93
C ASP A 62 12.00 3.88 0.60
N GLN A 63 11.24 3.46 -0.38
CA GLN A 63 11.77 2.99 -1.65
C GLN A 63 11.02 3.60 -2.80
N THR A 64 11.72 3.80 -3.90
CA THR A 64 11.12 4.29 -5.12
C THR A 64 11.26 3.21 -6.18
N TYR A 65 10.23 2.99 -6.95
CA TYR A 65 10.23 1.94 -7.94
C TYR A 65 9.93 2.52 -9.33
N PRO A 66 10.54 1.97 -10.35
CA PRO A 66 10.26 2.44 -11.70
C PRO A 66 8.87 1.99 -12.15
N ALA A 67 8.44 2.46 -13.29
CA ALA A 67 7.12 2.14 -13.77
C ALA A 67 6.91 0.65 -13.85
N SER A 68 5.83 0.19 -13.24
CA SER A 68 5.56 -1.22 -13.15
C SER A 68 4.12 -1.39 -12.75
N THR A 69 3.58 -2.59 -12.91
CA THR A 69 2.25 -2.89 -12.46
C THR A 69 2.26 -3.81 -11.25
N SER A 70 3.42 -4.24 -10.80
CA SER A 70 3.48 -5.18 -9.70
C SER A 70 4.75 -4.96 -8.91
N ILE A 71 4.64 -4.87 -7.60
CA ILE A 71 5.76 -4.70 -6.72
C ILE A 71 5.63 -5.70 -5.60
N GLN A 72 6.72 -6.34 -5.23
CA GLN A 72 6.73 -7.24 -4.11
C GLN A 72 7.79 -6.82 -3.12
N VAL A 73 7.45 -6.81 -1.85
CA VAL A 73 8.37 -6.38 -0.82
C VAL A 73 8.41 -7.44 0.25
N ASP A 74 9.60 -7.93 0.57
CA ASP A 74 9.78 -8.98 1.55
C ASP A 74 9.87 -8.33 2.92
N LEU A 75 8.91 -8.60 3.78
CA LEU A 75 8.87 -8.04 5.10
C LEU A 75 9.20 -9.04 6.18
N SER A 76 9.83 -10.13 5.81
CA SER A 76 10.05 -11.20 6.77
C SER A 76 11.02 -10.83 7.87
N THR A 77 11.81 -9.78 7.71
CA THR A 77 12.74 -9.39 8.75
C THR A 77 12.15 -8.38 9.70
N LEU A 78 10.93 -7.94 9.50
CA LEU A 78 10.34 -6.94 10.37
C LEU A 78 9.65 -7.60 11.55
N PRO A 79 9.62 -6.95 12.69
CA PRO A 79 8.97 -7.53 13.84
C PRO A 79 7.45 -7.57 13.68
N SER A 80 6.80 -8.38 14.46
CA SER A 80 5.36 -8.43 14.46
C SER A 80 4.80 -7.10 14.88
N GLY A 81 3.66 -6.74 14.36
CA GLY A 81 3.03 -5.50 14.76
C GLY A 81 2.21 -4.91 13.64
N SER A 82 1.70 -3.74 13.89
CA SER A 82 0.85 -3.04 12.95
C SER A 82 1.68 -2.04 12.18
N TYR A 83 1.41 -1.93 10.90
CA TYR A 83 2.18 -1.06 10.03
C TYR A 83 1.25 -0.31 9.10
N TYR A 84 1.72 0.82 8.61
CA TYR A 84 0.97 1.61 7.63
C TYR A 84 1.77 1.71 6.36
N LEU A 85 1.10 1.60 5.24
CA LEU A 85 1.72 1.62 3.94
C LEU A 85 1.26 2.89 3.22
N TYR A 86 2.20 3.71 2.81
CA TYR A 86 1.90 4.89 2.04
C TYR A 86 2.51 4.71 0.65
N ILE A 87 1.71 4.92 -0.39
CA ILE A 87 2.21 4.81 -1.75
C ILE A 87 1.89 6.10 -2.46
N TYR A 88 2.88 6.67 -3.12
CA TYR A 88 2.63 7.83 -3.96
C TYR A 88 2.62 7.35 -5.40
N ALA A 89 1.48 7.40 -6.05
CA ALA A 89 1.34 6.95 -7.42
C ALA A 89 0.17 7.68 -8.03
N TYR A 90 0.17 7.87 -9.33
CA TYR A 90 -0.92 8.53 -10.03
C TYR A 90 -1.20 9.91 -9.41
N ASP A 91 -0.12 10.60 -9.02
CA ASP A 91 -0.24 11.94 -8.45
C ASP A 91 -1.02 11.99 -7.15
N CYS A 92 -1.14 10.91 -6.46
CA CYS A 92 -1.86 10.85 -5.20
C CYS A 92 -1.10 10.03 -4.19
N TRP A 93 -1.35 10.27 -2.94
CA TRP A 93 -0.87 9.40 -1.88
C TRP A 93 -1.99 8.44 -1.53
N TRP A 94 -1.61 7.18 -1.37
CA TRP A 94 -2.55 6.12 -1.02
C TRP A 94 -2.12 5.52 0.31
N LEU A 95 -3.08 5.13 1.14
CA LEU A 95 -2.80 4.62 2.47
C LEU A 95 -3.39 3.25 2.66
N GLY A 96 -2.60 2.32 3.13
CA GLY A 96 -3.06 1.00 3.51
C GLY A 96 -2.56 0.65 4.88
N GLU A 97 -3.12 -0.39 5.49
CA GLU A 97 -2.69 -0.88 6.77
C GLU A 97 -2.52 -2.35 6.70
N PHE A 98 -1.60 -2.90 7.45
CA PHE A 98 -1.44 -4.34 7.52
C PHE A 98 -0.78 -4.71 8.84
N GLU A 99 -0.86 -5.98 9.19
CA GLU A 99 -0.23 -6.46 10.39
C GLU A 99 0.64 -7.65 10.07
N LEU A 100 1.78 -7.72 10.75
CA LEU A 100 2.66 -8.87 10.65
C LEU A 100 2.54 -9.67 11.93
N TYR A 101 2.44 -10.99 11.81
CA TYR A 101 2.27 -11.85 12.98
C TYR A 101 3.48 -12.77 13.24
#